data_1a9bfc14fd817210777f9fe606d03d30
#
_entry.id   1a9bfc14fd817210777f9fe606d03d30
#
_cell.length_a   1.000
_cell.length_b   1.000
_cell.length_c   1.000
_cell.angle_alpha   90.00
_cell.angle_beta   90.00
_cell.angle_gamma   90.00
#
_symmetry.space_group_name_H-M   'P 1'
#
loop_
_entity.id
_entity.type
_entity.pdbx_description
1 polymer ?
#
loop_
_entity_poly.entity_id
_entity_poly.type
_entity_poly.pdbx_seq_one_letter_code
_entity_poly.pdbx_strand_id
1 'polypeptide(L)'
;MSWVDRGNYPLVSFDCPDGASREWFPALAAFAVESTGERLYGWDAWTKQGDPGWASVRSLKRLLGEVGPETPISVGPHRFAALELYGELAMALKKAMLEASNLTVAAGEKLEVILGVPAHANSNQRFLTAEAFRMAGFHVLAMLNEPSAAAIEFGHRNKMTKDKILVYDLGGGTFDASVVALTENERSVLGSEGIATLGGDEFDLVLAEMAMEGLGLDVSEVNQQQWFLLVDACREKKEGLHPNTRKIEIELEGILEVGGKVTMTVAEFYERAWPLVAETLNATGDLLELWGGIEAIEAVYVTGGGSELPLVARQLKEKFGRKVKRSAYMRAATAIGLAIHADQESGYTLVERFHQYFGVWREADQGRRIVFDPVFAKGTELPGAAQSELLVQRRYRPVHNVGHFRFLESTRISEDLQPAGEITYWDEILFPFDPALEKREDLASVPVGHSGHAQHCEIEESYRCDANGRVSVEIENLSTGHKRIYPLARWGHKGSAVAAESIGKKRGAKKAVRA
;
A
#
# COMPACT_ATOMS: atom_id res chain seq x y z
N MET A 1 -11.24 6.46 -9.70
CA MET A 1 -10.55 6.13 -10.97
C MET A 1 -10.82 7.25 -11.97
N SER A 2 -9.92 7.43 -12.95
CA SER A 2 -10.04 8.45 -13.98
C SER A 2 -9.56 7.86 -15.31
N TRP A 3 -10.05 8.39 -16.44
CA TRP A 3 -9.59 7.96 -17.76
C TRP A 3 -9.20 9.15 -18.64
N VAL A 4 -8.48 8.88 -19.72
CA VAL A 4 -8.08 9.89 -20.71
C VAL A 4 -9.21 10.06 -21.71
N ASP A 5 -9.75 11.28 -21.84
CA ASP A 5 -10.74 11.67 -22.86
C ASP A 5 -10.32 12.97 -23.54
N ARG A 6 -9.57 12.87 -24.64
CA ARG A 6 -9.17 14.02 -25.49
C ARG A 6 -8.54 15.17 -24.69
N GLY A 7 -7.58 14.84 -23.83
CA GLY A 7 -6.92 15.81 -22.95
C GLY A 7 -7.73 16.22 -21.72
N ASN A 8 -8.87 15.58 -21.47
CA ASN A 8 -9.60 15.67 -20.22
C ASN A 8 -9.44 14.38 -19.42
N TYR A 9 -9.62 14.46 -18.12
CA TYR A 9 -9.40 13.36 -17.17
C TYR A 9 -10.62 13.17 -16.26
N PRO A 10 -11.79 12.77 -16.84
CA PRO A 10 -13.00 12.60 -16.06
C PRO A 10 -12.89 11.43 -15.08
N LEU A 11 -13.73 11.45 -14.05
CA LEU A 11 -13.80 10.39 -13.06
C LEU A 11 -14.77 9.29 -13.48
N VAL A 12 -14.38 8.03 -13.20
CA VAL A 12 -15.29 6.90 -13.32
C VAL A 12 -16.34 6.99 -12.23
N SER A 13 -17.58 7.05 -12.64
CA SER A 13 -18.75 7.09 -11.77
C SER A 13 -19.54 5.80 -11.94
N PHE A 14 -19.85 5.11 -10.82
CA PHE A 14 -20.54 3.84 -10.79
C PHE A 14 -22.01 4.03 -10.45
N ASP A 15 -22.86 3.29 -11.14
CA ASP A 15 -24.27 3.14 -10.79
C ASP A 15 -24.37 2.10 -9.65
N CYS A 16 -24.75 2.57 -8.47
CA CYS A 16 -24.77 1.73 -7.26
C CYS A 16 -26.13 1.04 -7.07
N PRO A 17 -26.19 -0.10 -6.35
CA PRO A 17 -27.43 -0.85 -6.13
C PRO A 17 -28.54 -0.05 -5.43
N ASP A 18 -28.19 0.99 -4.66
CA ASP A 18 -29.11 1.91 -4.00
C ASP A 18 -29.64 3.04 -4.91
N GLY A 19 -29.27 3.01 -6.20
CA GLY A 19 -29.65 4.02 -7.18
C GLY A 19 -28.82 5.31 -7.13
N ALA A 20 -27.82 5.40 -6.25
CA ALA A 20 -26.89 6.52 -6.22
C ALA A 20 -25.75 6.32 -7.23
N SER A 21 -25.13 7.43 -7.64
CA SER A 21 -23.90 7.41 -8.44
C SER A 21 -22.71 7.80 -7.57
N ARG A 22 -21.62 7.00 -7.62
CA ARG A 22 -20.43 7.23 -6.79
C ARG A 22 -19.14 7.12 -7.60
N GLU A 23 -18.17 8.00 -7.32
CA GLU A 23 -16.87 8.07 -8.02
C GLU A 23 -15.80 7.17 -7.39
N TRP A 24 -16.19 6.15 -6.63
CA TRP A 24 -15.30 5.20 -5.99
C TRP A 24 -15.89 3.79 -6.03
N PHE A 25 -15.05 2.80 -5.90
CA PHE A 25 -15.42 1.37 -5.82
C PHE A 25 -14.95 0.81 -4.48
N PRO A 26 -15.82 0.13 -3.70
CA PRO A 26 -15.44 -0.38 -2.39
C PRO A 26 -14.45 -1.54 -2.48
N ALA A 27 -13.32 -1.42 -1.77
CA ALA A 27 -12.39 -2.52 -1.55
C ALA A 27 -12.92 -3.44 -0.44
N LEU A 28 -14.07 -4.05 -0.71
CA LEU A 28 -14.86 -4.87 0.20
C LEU A 28 -15.10 -6.24 -0.41
N ALA A 29 -14.98 -7.27 0.41
CA ALA A 29 -15.39 -8.63 0.08
C ALA A 29 -16.34 -9.16 1.16
N ALA A 30 -17.35 -9.94 0.76
CA ALA A 30 -18.29 -10.60 1.65
C ALA A 30 -18.47 -12.07 1.24
N PHE A 31 -18.51 -12.96 2.23
CA PHE A 31 -18.55 -14.40 2.05
C PHE A 31 -19.69 -14.98 2.86
N ALA A 32 -20.54 -15.79 2.24
CA ALA A 32 -21.64 -16.45 2.93
C ALA A 32 -21.11 -17.41 4.01
N VAL A 33 -21.60 -17.26 5.24
CA VAL A 33 -21.11 -18.06 6.39
C VAL A 33 -21.58 -19.52 6.29
N GLU A 34 -22.82 -19.73 5.87
CA GLU A 34 -23.45 -21.06 5.83
C GLU A 34 -23.42 -21.75 4.47
N SER A 35 -23.17 -21.00 3.38
CA SER A 35 -23.15 -21.57 2.05
C SER A 35 -21.75 -21.96 1.60
N THR A 36 -21.68 -23.00 0.80
CA THR A 36 -20.45 -23.55 0.27
C THR A 36 -19.90 -22.71 -0.89
N GLY A 37 -19.67 -21.40 -0.68
CA GLY A 37 -18.79 -20.68 -1.59
C GLY A 37 -19.35 -19.46 -2.29
N GLU A 38 -20.45 -18.86 -1.86
CA GLU A 38 -20.90 -17.60 -2.44
C GLU A 38 -19.97 -16.46 -1.97
N ARG A 39 -19.43 -15.72 -2.94
CA ARG A 39 -18.45 -14.66 -2.75
C ARG A 39 -18.91 -13.40 -3.46
N LEU A 40 -18.95 -12.29 -2.78
CA LEU A 40 -19.34 -11.01 -3.31
C LEU A 40 -18.21 -9.99 -3.11
N TYR A 41 -18.09 -9.07 -4.04
CA TYR A 41 -17.05 -8.05 -4.03
C TYR A 41 -17.63 -6.68 -4.39
N GLY A 42 -16.97 -5.62 -3.93
CA GLY A 42 -17.33 -4.27 -4.30
C GLY A 42 -18.76 -3.90 -3.86
N TRP A 43 -19.55 -3.39 -4.77
CA TRP A 43 -20.92 -2.94 -4.48
C TRP A 43 -21.87 -4.09 -4.11
N ASP A 44 -21.69 -5.28 -4.66
CA ASP A 44 -22.48 -6.46 -4.29
C ASP A 44 -22.21 -6.86 -2.83
N ALA A 45 -20.92 -6.83 -2.42
CA ALA A 45 -20.56 -7.05 -1.01
C ALA A 45 -21.08 -5.95 -0.09
N TRP A 46 -21.15 -4.71 -0.60
CA TRP A 46 -21.69 -3.58 0.15
C TRP A 46 -23.15 -3.79 0.57
N THR A 47 -23.96 -4.45 -0.26
CA THR A 47 -25.37 -4.75 0.07
C THR A 47 -25.54 -5.77 1.20
N LYS A 48 -24.47 -6.51 1.54
CA LYS A 48 -24.45 -7.55 2.59
C LYS A 48 -23.86 -7.07 3.90
N GLN A 49 -23.54 -5.80 4.00
CA GLN A 49 -23.06 -5.23 5.25
C GLN A 49 -24.16 -5.32 6.30
N GLY A 50 -23.80 -5.89 7.47
CA GLY A 50 -24.75 -6.08 8.54
C GLY A 50 -25.65 -7.31 8.43
N ASP A 51 -25.53 -8.12 7.39
CA ASP A 51 -26.25 -9.38 7.28
C ASP A 51 -25.51 -10.50 8.06
N PRO A 52 -26.13 -11.14 9.07
CA PRO A 52 -25.48 -12.18 9.89
C PRO A 52 -25.08 -13.42 9.11
N GLY A 53 -25.68 -13.65 7.95
CA GLY A 53 -25.30 -14.73 7.03
C GLY A 53 -23.99 -14.47 6.27
N TRP A 54 -23.35 -13.30 6.44
CA TRP A 54 -22.17 -12.89 5.66
C TRP A 54 -21.03 -12.42 6.54
N ALA A 55 -19.83 -12.95 6.29
CA ALA A 55 -18.60 -12.45 6.85
C ALA A 55 -17.96 -11.47 5.87
N SER A 56 -17.62 -10.27 6.32
CA SER A 56 -17.08 -9.21 5.47
C SER A 56 -15.66 -8.82 5.88
N VAL A 57 -14.83 -8.43 4.89
CA VAL A 57 -13.50 -7.87 5.09
C VAL A 57 -13.36 -6.56 4.32
N ARG A 58 -12.88 -5.54 5.01
CA ARG A 58 -12.59 -4.19 4.48
C ARG A 58 -11.10 -3.92 4.42
N SER A 59 -10.74 -2.85 3.73
CA SER A 59 -9.38 -2.29 3.74
C SER A 59 -8.31 -3.31 3.34
N LEU A 60 -8.63 -4.18 2.37
CA LEU A 60 -7.73 -5.21 1.86
C LEU A 60 -6.34 -4.65 1.50
N LYS A 61 -6.26 -3.40 1.05
CA LYS A 61 -4.99 -2.72 0.73
C LYS A 61 -3.98 -2.75 1.89
N ARG A 62 -4.45 -2.68 3.16
CA ARG A 62 -3.57 -2.72 4.34
C ARG A 62 -2.84 -4.06 4.50
N LEU A 63 -3.44 -5.15 4.03
CA LEU A 63 -2.86 -6.48 4.13
C LEU A 63 -1.74 -6.71 3.11
N LEU A 64 -1.73 -5.97 1.98
CA LEU A 64 -0.79 -6.17 0.88
C LEU A 64 0.69 -6.09 1.29
N GLY A 65 1.01 -5.32 2.34
CA GLY A 65 2.38 -5.17 2.84
C GLY A 65 2.90 -6.38 3.62
N GLU A 66 1.97 -7.19 4.16
CA GLU A 66 2.28 -8.27 5.10
C GLU A 66 2.03 -9.67 4.52
N VAL A 67 1.38 -9.76 3.35
CA VAL A 67 0.97 -11.02 2.74
C VAL A 67 1.72 -11.32 1.45
N GLY A 68 2.02 -12.60 1.23
CA GLY A 68 2.48 -13.12 -0.07
C GLY A 68 1.32 -13.67 -0.90
N PRO A 69 1.59 -14.09 -2.16
CA PRO A 69 0.56 -14.61 -3.06
C PRO A 69 -0.27 -15.75 -2.48
N GLU A 70 0.39 -16.67 -1.79
CA GLU A 70 -0.19 -17.89 -1.21
C GLU A 70 -0.54 -17.73 0.28
N THR A 71 -0.32 -16.54 0.86
CA THR A 71 -0.64 -16.33 2.27
C THR A 71 -2.14 -16.45 2.49
N PRO A 72 -2.59 -17.33 3.41
CA PRO A 72 -4.01 -17.50 3.66
C PRO A 72 -4.58 -16.30 4.42
N ILE A 73 -5.58 -15.67 3.83
CA ILE A 73 -6.41 -14.65 4.48
C ILE A 73 -7.68 -15.34 4.97
N SER A 74 -7.98 -15.19 6.26
CA SER A 74 -9.18 -15.75 6.88
C SER A 74 -10.30 -14.69 6.88
N VAL A 75 -11.47 -15.06 6.35
CA VAL A 75 -12.68 -14.24 6.39
C VAL A 75 -13.83 -15.11 6.89
N GLY A 76 -14.24 -14.91 8.13
CA GLY A 76 -15.15 -15.81 8.81
C GLY A 76 -14.58 -17.24 8.84
N PRO A 77 -15.36 -18.26 8.42
CA PRO A 77 -14.91 -19.65 8.38
C PRO A 77 -14.01 -19.98 7.16
N HIS A 78 -13.88 -19.06 6.21
CA HIS A 78 -13.20 -19.31 4.94
C HIS A 78 -11.73 -18.87 4.97
N ARG A 79 -10.91 -19.54 4.13
CA ARG A 79 -9.50 -19.17 3.90
C ARG A 79 -9.23 -19.09 2.40
N PHE A 80 -8.58 -18.02 1.99
CA PHE A 80 -8.24 -17.75 0.59
C PHE A 80 -6.75 -17.42 0.48
N ALA A 81 -6.14 -17.76 -0.64
CA ALA A 81 -4.85 -17.20 -0.98
C ALA A 81 -5.00 -15.69 -1.23
N ALA A 82 -4.06 -14.90 -0.76
CA ALA A 82 -4.12 -13.45 -0.90
C ALA A 82 -4.30 -13.04 -2.37
N LEU A 83 -3.52 -13.61 -3.28
CA LEU A 83 -3.60 -13.30 -4.70
C LEU A 83 -4.97 -13.65 -5.32
N GLU A 84 -5.59 -14.75 -4.89
CA GLU A 84 -6.96 -15.13 -5.31
C GLU A 84 -7.96 -14.04 -4.91
N LEU A 85 -7.93 -13.63 -3.64
CA LEU A 85 -8.84 -12.62 -3.10
C LEU A 85 -8.71 -11.26 -3.81
N TYR A 86 -7.49 -10.81 -4.05
CA TYR A 86 -7.25 -9.55 -4.77
C TYR A 86 -7.60 -9.65 -6.25
N GLY A 87 -7.35 -10.81 -6.88
CA GLY A 87 -7.71 -11.07 -8.27
C GLY A 87 -9.23 -11.03 -8.48
N GLU A 88 -10.00 -11.67 -7.58
CA GLU A 88 -11.47 -11.65 -7.63
C GLU A 88 -12.03 -10.24 -7.39
N LEU A 89 -11.45 -9.46 -6.47
CA LEU A 89 -11.81 -8.05 -6.28
C LEU A 89 -11.54 -7.21 -7.54
N ALA A 90 -10.40 -7.42 -8.20
CA ALA A 90 -10.07 -6.73 -9.44
C ALA A 90 -10.99 -7.14 -10.60
N MET A 91 -11.43 -8.42 -10.66
CA MET A 91 -12.43 -8.87 -11.63
C MET A 91 -13.80 -8.21 -11.40
N ALA A 92 -14.24 -8.10 -10.14
CA ALA A 92 -15.47 -7.40 -9.78
C ALA A 92 -15.40 -5.91 -10.14
N LEU A 93 -14.27 -5.26 -9.89
CA LEU A 93 -14.03 -3.89 -10.33
C LEU A 93 -14.17 -3.75 -11.84
N LYS A 94 -13.49 -4.62 -12.62
CA LYS A 94 -13.58 -4.60 -14.08
C LYS A 94 -15.01 -4.77 -14.57
N LYS A 95 -15.73 -5.72 -13.98
CA LYS A 95 -17.15 -5.94 -14.30
C LYS A 95 -17.97 -4.67 -14.06
N ALA A 96 -17.83 -4.05 -12.89
CA ALA A 96 -18.54 -2.82 -12.54
C ALA A 96 -18.18 -1.67 -13.49
N MET A 97 -16.91 -1.55 -13.90
CA MET A 97 -16.47 -0.55 -14.88
C MET A 97 -17.14 -0.72 -16.24
N LEU A 98 -17.34 -1.95 -16.69
CA LEU A 98 -17.89 -2.25 -18.01
C LEU A 98 -19.43 -2.27 -18.05
N GLU A 99 -20.08 -2.65 -16.96
CA GLU A 99 -21.52 -2.92 -16.92
C GLU A 99 -22.34 -1.85 -16.16
N ALA A 100 -21.70 -1.15 -15.21
CA ALA A 100 -22.38 -0.26 -14.27
C ALA A 100 -21.58 1.02 -14.00
N SER A 101 -21.04 1.65 -15.05
CA SER A 101 -20.35 2.94 -14.92
C SER A 101 -20.57 3.84 -16.14
N ASN A 102 -20.11 5.09 -16.01
CA ASN A 102 -20.11 6.04 -17.13
C ASN A 102 -19.00 5.79 -18.17
N LEU A 103 -18.19 4.74 -18.00
CA LEU A 103 -17.12 4.41 -18.94
C LEU A 103 -17.69 3.66 -20.15
N THR A 104 -17.37 4.13 -21.35
CA THR A 104 -17.74 3.44 -22.59
C THR A 104 -16.50 2.82 -23.22
N VAL A 105 -16.50 1.50 -23.33
CA VAL A 105 -15.39 0.72 -23.91
C VAL A 105 -15.88 0.00 -25.16
N ALA A 106 -15.13 0.10 -26.26
CA ALA A 106 -15.48 -0.57 -27.49
C ALA A 106 -15.34 -2.10 -27.34
N ALA A 107 -16.18 -2.87 -28.06
CA ALA A 107 -16.12 -4.32 -28.00
C ALA A 107 -14.74 -4.84 -28.48
N GLY A 108 -14.09 -5.62 -27.60
CA GLY A 108 -12.75 -6.16 -27.86
C GLY A 108 -11.58 -5.22 -27.56
N GLU A 109 -11.84 -4.01 -27.10
CA GLU A 109 -10.83 -3.07 -26.63
C GLU A 109 -10.18 -3.58 -25.35
N LYS A 110 -8.85 -3.50 -25.27
CA LYS A 110 -8.11 -3.85 -24.05
C LYS A 110 -8.17 -2.67 -23.08
N LEU A 111 -8.52 -2.96 -21.84
CA LEU A 111 -8.42 -1.98 -20.77
C LEU A 111 -6.96 -1.82 -20.35
N GLU A 112 -6.31 -0.80 -20.87
CA GLU A 112 -4.97 -0.39 -20.48
C GLU A 112 -5.06 0.46 -19.22
N VAL A 113 -4.22 0.14 -18.21
CA VAL A 113 -4.27 0.80 -16.91
C VAL A 113 -2.89 1.15 -16.39
N ILE A 114 -2.81 2.28 -15.70
CA ILE A 114 -1.70 2.64 -14.82
C ILE A 114 -2.21 2.55 -13.38
N LEU A 115 -1.45 1.88 -12.52
CA LEU A 115 -1.83 1.61 -11.14
C LEU A 115 -1.09 2.53 -10.17
N GLY A 116 -1.80 3.09 -9.20
CA GLY A 116 -1.20 3.78 -8.07
C GLY A 116 -0.83 2.79 -6.97
N VAL A 117 0.35 2.97 -6.38
CA VAL A 117 0.81 2.24 -5.21
C VAL A 117 1.36 3.21 -4.17
N PRO A 118 1.28 2.93 -2.86
CA PRO A 118 1.88 3.78 -1.84
C PRO A 118 3.36 4.04 -2.10
N ALA A 119 3.87 5.19 -1.65
CA ALA A 119 5.29 5.51 -1.78
C ALA A 119 6.20 4.46 -1.11
N HIS A 120 5.72 3.89 -0.01
CA HIS A 120 6.44 2.84 0.74
C HIS A 120 6.12 1.42 0.26
N ALA A 121 5.35 1.26 -0.84
CA ALA A 121 5.02 -0.07 -1.34
C ALA A 121 6.31 -0.85 -1.60
N ASN A 122 6.46 -1.95 -0.87
CA ASN A 122 7.52 -2.91 -1.13
C ASN A 122 7.24 -3.67 -2.43
N SER A 123 8.22 -4.38 -2.92
CA SER A 123 8.09 -5.05 -4.22
C SER A 123 7.05 -6.16 -4.21
N ASN A 124 6.74 -6.74 -3.05
CA ASN A 124 5.65 -7.70 -2.92
C ASN A 124 4.28 -7.04 -3.12
N GLN A 125 4.04 -5.89 -2.49
CA GLN A 125 2.81 -5.11 -2.73
C GLN A 125 2.66 -4.74 -4.20
N ARG A 126 3.75 -4.29 -4.84
CA ARG A 126 3.77 -3.99 -6.28
C ARG A 126 3.43 -5.21 -7.11
N PHE A 127 4.04 -6.35 -6.80
CA PHE A 127 3.77 -7.61 -7.49
C PHE A 127 2.30 -8.04 -7.35
N LEU A 128 1.79 -8.13 -6.10
CA LEU A 128 0.40 -8.54 -5.83
C LEU A 128 -0.61 -7.62 -6.52
N THR A 129 -0.39 -6.31 -6.47
CA THR A 129 -1.26 -5.33 -7.12
C THR A 129 -1.27 -5.54 -8.64
N ALA A 130 -0.10 -5.61 -9.27
CA ALA A 130 -0.02 -5.79 -10.72
C ALA A 130 -0.61 -7.12 -11.17
N GLU A 131 -0.33 -8.21 -10.43
CA GLU A 131 -0.78 -9.55 -10.79
C GLU A 131 -2.28 -9.72 -10.62
N ALA A 132 -2.87 -9.18 -9.56
CA ALA A 132 -4.32 -9.17 -9.37
C ALA A 132 -5.05 -8.50 -10.54
N PHE A 133 -4.56 -7.34 -11.01
CA PHE A 133 -5.14 -6.65 -12.16
C PHE A 133 -4.91 -7.41 -13.47
N ARG A 134 -3.76 -8.08 -13.67
CA ARG A 134 -3.51 -8.94 -14.83
C ARG A 134 -4.43 -10.15 -14.85
N MET A 135 -4.64 -10.82 -13.70
CA MET A 135 -5.60 -11.92 -13.55
C MET A 135 -7.02 -11.49 -13.92
N ALA A 136 -7.41 -10.27 -13.58
CA ALA A 136 -8.68 -9.69 -14.00
C ALA A 136 -8.72 -9.32 -15.50
N GLY A 137 -7.62 -9.50 -16.23
CA GLY A 137 -7.52 -9.22 -17.66
C GLY A 137 -7.38 -7.73 -18.00
N PHE A 138 -6.83 -6.91 -17.10
CA PHE A 138 -6.33 -5.59 -17.42
C PHE A 138 -4.94 -5.68 -18.06
N HIS A 139 -4.64 -4.74 -18.97
CA HIS A 139 -3.29 -4.56 -19.48
C HIS A 139 -2.57 -3.50 -18.65
N VAL A 140 -1.74 -3.93 -17.71
CA VAL A 140 -1.01 -3.03 -16.81
C VAL A 140 0.20 -2.45 -17.54
N LEU A 141 0.14 -1.16 -17.86
CA LEU A 141 1.19 -0.42 -18.56
C LEU A 141 2.33 -0.04 -17.62
N ALA A 142 1.99 0.50 -16.45
CA ALA A 142 2.95 0.96 -15.45
C ALA A 142 2.33 0.97 -14.05
N MET A 143 3.19 1.11 -13.03
CA MET A 143 2.80 1.43 -11.66
C MET A 143 3.55 2.67 -11.20
N LEU A 144 2.82 3.64 -10.64
CA LEU A 144 3.36 4.89 -10.12
C LEU A 144 3.12 4.98 -8.63
N ASN A 145 4.00 5.69 -7.93
CA ASN A 145 3.74 6.05 -6.54
C ASN A 145 2.60 7.07 -6.44
N GLU A 146 1.67 6.86 -5.53
CA GLU A 146 0.50 7.71 -5.32
C GLU A 146 0.87 9.20 -5.16
N PRO A 147 1.90 9.59 -4.36
CA PRO A 147 2.29 10.99 -4.26
C PRO A 147 2.86 11.57 -5.55
N SER A 148 3.55 10.78 -6.37
CA SER A 148 4.01 11.23 -7.69
C SER A 148 2.83 11.56 -8.60
N ALA A 149 1.82 10.71 -8.60
CA ALA A 149 0.59 10.94 -9.36
C ALA A 149 -0.16 12.20 -8.87
N ALA A 150 -0.32 12.37 -7.55
CA ALA A 150 -0.92 13.57 -6.98
C ALA A 150 -0.13 14.85 -7.35
N ALA A 151 1.20 14.75 -7.38
CA ALA A 151 2.07 15.85 -7.79
C ALA A 151 1.93 16.19 -9.28
N ILE A 152 1.67 15.22 -10.15
CA ILE A 152 1.37 15.44 -11.56
C ILE A 152 0.08 16.24 -11.70
N GLU A 153 -0.99 15.87 -10.98
CA GLU A 153 -2.26 16.60 -10.99
C GLU A 153 -2.07 18.05 -10.51
N PHE A 154 -1.30 18.26 -9.43
CA PHE A 154 -0.96 19.60 -8.94
C PHE A 154 -0.23 20.42 -10.01
N GLY A 155 0.85 19.88 -10.59
CA GLY A 155 1.69 20.58 -11.57
C GLY A 155 0.94 20.86 -12.90
N HIS A 156 -0.03 20.03 -13.26
CA HIS A 156 -0.87 20.26 -14.43
C HIS A 156 -1.77 21.50 -14.29
N ARG A 157 -2.19 21.81 -13.06
CA ARG A 157 -3.13 22.91 -12.76
C ARG A 157 -2.45 24.19 -12.27
N ASN A 158 -1.25 24.11 -11.75
CA ASN A 158 -0.59 25.20 -11.05
C ASN A 158 0.73 25.59 -11.71
N LYS A 159 0.93 26.89 -11.92
CA LYS A 159 2.26 27.42 -12.23
C LYS A 159 3.12 27.39 -10.98
N MET A 160 4.33 26.88 -11.11
CA MET A 160 5.25 26.74 -10.01
C MET A 160 6.39 27.74 -10.09
N THR A 161 6.86 28.17 -8.92
CA THR A 161 8.04 29.03 -8.75
C THR A 161 9.18 28.29 -8.08
N LYS A 162 8.88 27.20 -7.39
CA LYS A 162 9.85 26.29 -6.76
C LYS A 162 9.71 24.89 -7.36
N ASP A 163 10.78 24.14 -7.29
CA ASP A 163 10.92 22.80 -7.86
C ASP A 163 10.44 21.67 -6.96
N LYS A 164 9.87 21.97 -5.79
CA LYS A 164 9.44 20.97 -4.80
C LYS A 164 8.08 21.30 -4.22
N ILE A 165 7.28 20.25 -4.01
CA ILE A 165 6.08 20.29 -3.17
C ILE A 165 6.14 19.19 -2.12
N LEU A 166 5.37 19.37 -1.04
CA LEU A 166 5.02 18.27 -0.15
C LEU A 166 3.59 17.82 -0.49
N VAL A 167 3.41 16.55 -0.77
CA VAL A 167 2.09 15.90 -0.87
C VAL A 167 1.75 15.36 0.51
N TYR A 168 0.62 15.78 1.06
CA TYR A 168 0.02 15.29 2.30
C TYR A 168 -1.23 14.52 1.92
N ASP A 169 -1.18 13.20 2.02
CA ASP A 169 -2.28 12.29 1.66
C ASP A 169 -2.79 11.57 2.92
N LEU A 170 -3.93 11.99 3.44
CA LEU A 170 -4.64 11.27 4.49
C LEU A 170 -5.84 10.56 3.88
N GLY A 171 -5.64 9.29 3.58
CA GLY A 171 -6.63 8.43 2.96
C GLY A 171 -7.66 7.87 3.94
N GLY A 172 -8.38 6.83 3.53
CA GLY A 172 -9.31 6.10 4.40
C GLY A 172 -8.59 5.23 5.42
N GLY A 173 -7.48 4.60 5.03
CA GLY A 173 -6.77 3.63 5.86
C GLY A 173 -5.31 3.97 6.15
N THR A 174 -4.68 4.85 5.39
CA THR A 174 -3.24 5.18 5.50
C THR A 174 -3.03 6.67 5.47
N PHE A 175 -1.92 7.09 6.02
CA PHE A 175 -1.36 8.43 5.88
C PHE A 175 -0.01 8.34 5.18
N ASP A 176 0.19 9.21 4.18
CA ASP A 176 1.46 9.37 3.48
C ASP A 176 1.81 10.85 3.33
N ALA A 177 3.04 11.22 3.67
CA ALA A 177 3.63 12.52 3.36
C ALA A 177 4.84 12.29 2.45
N SER A 178 4.94 13.04 1.34
CA SER A 178 6.05 12.88 0.40
C SER A 178 6.53 14.22 -0.15
N VAL A 179 7.84 14.43 -0.16
CA VAL A 179 8.44 15.55 -0.88
C VAL A 179 8.73 15.10 -2.31
N VAL A 180 8.13 15.80 -3.26
CA VAL A 180 8.24 15.51 -4.69
C VAL A 180 8.94 16.68 -5.38
N ALA A 181 10.01 16.37 -6.13
CA ALA A 181 10.63 17.32 -7.05
C ALA A 181 9.80 17.43 -8.33
N LEU A 182 9.64 18.64 -8.81
CA LEU A 182 8.84 18.99 -9.98
C LEU A 182 9.70 19.85 -10.90
N THR A 183 10.30 19.27 -11.90
CA THR A 183 10.96 19.99 -13.00
C THR A 183 9.99 20.14 -14.18
N GLU A 184 10.38 20.82 -15.27
CA GLU A 184 9.47 21.02 -16.41
C GLU A 184 8.97 19.69 -16.99
N ASN A 185 9.81 18.66 -17.03
CA ASN A 185 9.49 17.39 -17.68
C ASN A 185 9.58 16.18 -16.75
N GLU A 186 10.01 16.37 -15.50
CA GLU A 186 10.29 15.24 -14.60
C GLU A 186 9.63 15.42 -13.23
N ARG A 187 9.16 14.31 -12.68
CA ARG A 187 8.60 14.20 -11.32
C ARG A 187 9.30 13.08 -10.59
N SER A 188 9.87 13.36 -9.43
CA SER A 188 10.54 12.34 -8.62
C SER A 188 10.26 12.52 -7.14
N VAL A 189 9.98 11.42 -6.44
CA VAL A 189 9.85 11.41 -4.98
C VAL A 189 11.24 11.49 -4.38
N LEU A 190 11.51 12.54 -3.61
CA LEU A 190 12.78 12.76 -2.95
C LEU A 190 12.85 12.07 -1.59
N GLY A 191 11.72 12.01 -0.90
CA GLY A 191 11.58 11.35 0.39
C GLY A 191 10.11 11.23 0.77
N SER A 192 9.81 10.28 1.62
CA SER A 192 8.46 10.05 2.13
C SER A 192 8.47 9.49 3.53
N GLU A 193 7.42 9.78 4.29
CA GLU A 193 7.09 9.22 5.59
C GLU A 193 5.63 8.79 5.56
N GLY A 194 5.32 7.61 6.10
CA GLY A 194 3.98 7.04 6.06
C GLY A 194 3.59 6.36 7.36
N ILE A 195 2.28 6.31 7.62
CA ILE A 195 1.70 5.58 8.75
C ILE A 195 0.65 4.64 8.18
N ALA A 196 1.01 3.37 8.08
CA ALA A 196 0.22 2.35 7.39
C ALA A 196 -1.13 2.03 8.09
N THR A 197 -1.28 2.41 9.35
CA THR A 197 -2.46 2.14 10.18
C THR A 197 -3.14 3.41 10.66
N LEU A 198 -3.00 4.54 9.96
CA LEU A 198 -3.64 5.80 10.30
C LEU A 198 -4.33 6.39 9.08
N GLY A 199 -5.63 6.50 9.14
CA GLY A 199 -6.48 7.08 8.09
C GLY A 199 -7.87 7.43 8.62
N GLY A 200 -8.82 7.61 7.72
CA GLY A 200 -10.22 7.88 8.04
C GLY A 200 -10.86 6.87 8.98
N ASP A 201 -10.46 5.59 8.85
CA ASP A 201 -10.99 4.47 9.64
C ASP A 201 -10.67 4.64 11.14
N GLU A 202 -9.50 5.17 11.51
CA GLU A 202 -9.12 5.40 12.92
C GLU A 202 -9.98 6.50 13.56
N PHE A 203 -10.37 7.50 12.79
CA PHE A 203 -11.32 8.53 13.27
C PHE A 203 -12.73 7.96 13.46
N ASP A 204 -13.14 6.99 12.62
CA ASP A 204 -14.41 6.29 12.77
C ASP A 204 -14.43 5.47 14.04
N LEU A 205 -13.32 4.79 14.36
CA LEU A 205 -13.16 4.01 15.59
C LEU A 205 -13.23 4.91 16.84
N VAL A 206 -12.55 6.07 16.83
CA VAL A 206 -12.64 7.03 17.93
C VAL A 206 -14.10 7.44 18.19
N LEU A 207 -14.85 7.70 17.11
CA LEU A 207 -16.24 8.11 17.21
C LEU A 207 -17.14 6.97 17.72
N ALA A 208 -16.89 5.72 17.28
CA ALA A 208 -17.62 4.54 17.73
C ALA A 208 -17.35 4.22 19.21
N GLU A 209 -16.09 4.33 19.66
CA GLU A 209 -15.72 4.18 21.07
C GLU A 209 -16.43 5.24 21.94
N MET A 210 -16.46 6.50 21.49
CA MET A 210 -17.20 7.56 22.17
C MET A 210 -18.71 7.28 22.25
N ALA A 211 -19.28 6.70 21.19
CA ALA A 211 -20.69 6.31 21.18
C ALA A 211 -20.97 5.22 22.22
N MET A 212 -20.12 4.20 22.30
CA MET A 212 -20.24 3.13 23.31
C MET A 212 -20.11 3.67 24.72
N GLU A 213 -19.14 4.52 24.99
CA GLU A 213 -18.99 5.18 26.30
C GLU A 213 -20.21 6.02 26.66
N GLY A 214 -20.77 6.76 25.71
CA GLY A 214 -21.99 7.56 25.90
C GLY A 214 -23.22 6.72 26.25
N LEU A 215 -23.22 5.43 25.88
CA LEU A 215 -24.25 4.44 26.23
C LEU A 215 -23.93 3.68 27.51
N GLY A 216 -22.72 3.83 28.05
CA GLY A 216 -22.25 3.05 29.21
C GLY A 216 -22.01 1.59 28.90
N LEU A 217 -21.73 1.26 27.62
CA LEU A 217 -21.45 -0.10 27.12
C LEU A 217 -19.95 -0.29 26.85
N ASP A 218 -19.45 -1.50 27.10
CA ASP A 218 -18.12 -1.93 26.68
C ASP A 218 -18.17 -2.55 25.27
N VAL A 219 -17.11 -2.39 24.49
CA VAL A 219 -17.00 -2.96 23.13
C VAL A 219 -17.18 -4.49 23.13
N SER A 220 -16.82 -5.17 24.22
CA SER A 220 -17.02 -6.61 24.38
C SER A 220 -18.48 -7.04 24.52
N GLU A 221 -19.40 -6.11 24.79
CA GLU A 221 -20.84 -6.37 24.94
C GLU A 221 -21.59 -6.38 23.61
N VAL A 222 -20.92 -5.96 22.52
CA VAL A 222 -21.50 -5.96 21.18
C VAL A 222 -20.83 -7.03 20.32
N ASN A 223 -21.59 -7.66 19.44
CA ASN A 223 -21.03 -8.61 18.51
C ASN A 223 -20.32 -7.90 17.34
N GLN A 224 -19.56 -8.65 16.56
CA GLN A 224 -18.76 -8.11 15.46
C GLN A 224 -19.61 -7.37 14.42
N GLN A 225 -20.81 -7.84 14.14
CA GLN A 225 -21.74 -7.23 13.20
C GLN A 225 -22.27 -5.88 13.72
N GLN A 226 -22.71 -5.83 14.97
CA GLN A 226 -23.17 -4.60 15.62
C GLN A 226 -22.06 -3.54 15.65
N TRP A 227 -20.84 -3.96 16.01
CA TRP A 227 -19.67 -3.09 15.97
C TRP A 227 -19.41 -2.53 14.57
N PHE A 228 -19.47 -3.40 13.54
CA PHE A 228 -19.29 -2.99 12.16
C PHE A 228 -20.32 -1.95 11.71
N LEU A 229 -21.61 -2.17 12.01
CA LEU A 229 -22.68 -1.23 11.69
C LEU A 229 -22.52 0.10 12.41
N LEU A 230 -22.11 0.06 13.69
CA LEU A 230 -21.86 1.27 14.47
C LEU A 230 -20.71 2.09 13.88
N VAL A 231 -19.58 1.45 13.52
CA VAL A 231 -18.44 2.12 12.88
C VAL A 231 -18.85 2.70 11.53
N ASP A 232 -19.70 2.02 10.76
CA ASP A 232 -20.19 2.51 9.48
C ASP A 232 -21.10 3.74 9.63
N ALA A 233 -22.01 3.72 10.61
CA ALA A 233 -22.81 4.89 10.95
C ALA A 233 -21.95 6.08 11.43
N CYS A 234 -20.90 5.81 12.22
CA CYS A 234 -19.92 6.82 12.63
C CYS A 234 -19.18 7.42 11.43
N ARG A 235 -18.77 6.59 10.47
CA ARG A 235 -18.13 7.06 9.23
C ARG A 235 -19.02 8.03 8.46
N GLU A 236 -20.29 7.69 8.26
CA GLU A 236 -21.24 8.56 7.57
C GLU A 236 -21.37 9.91 8.26
N LYS A 237 -21.51 9.91 9.60
CA LYS A 237 -21.60 11.15 10.37
C LYS A 237 -20.31 11.97 10.31
N LYS A 238 -19.13 11.32 10.40
CA LYS A 238 -17.82 11.97 10.26
C LYS A 238 -17.66 12.62 8.89
N GLU A 239 -18.00 11.91 7.82
CA GLU A 239 -17.90 12.42 6.45
C GLU A 239 -18.85 13.59 6.19
N GLY A 240 -19.97 13.68 6.93
CA GLY A 240 -20.91 14.80 6.91
C GLY A 240 -20.52 16.00 7.77
N LEU A 241 -19.36 15.98 8.45
CA LEU A 241 -18.95 17.10 9.30
C LEU A 241 -18.53 18.33 8.49
N HIS A 242 -19.07 19.48 8.87
CA HIS A 242 -18.69 20.78 8.34
C HIS A 242 -18.11 21.67 9.44
N PRO A 243 -17.37 22.75 9.13
CA PRO A 243 -16.75 23.63 10.11
C PRO A 243 -17.72 24.20 11.17
N ASN A 244 -18.99 24.29 10.83
CA ASN A 244 -20.04 24.83 11.71
C ASN A 244 -20.81 23.76 12.48
N THR A 245 -20.57 22.46 12.25
CA THR A 245 -21.22 21.37 12.96
C THR A 245 -20.81 21.40 14.44
N ARG A 246 -21.76 21.29 15.34
CA ARG A 246 -21.55 21.35 16.80
C ARG A 246 -21.80 20.03 17.49
N LYS A 247 -22.71 19.21 16.95
CA LYS A 247 -23.12 17.93 17.52
C LYS A 247 -23.06 16.85 16.47
N ILE A 248 -22.81 15.63 16.93
CA ILE A 248 -22.86 14.40 16.16
C ILE A 248 -23.95 13.54 16.80
N GLU A 249 -24.92 13.14 15.99
CA GLU A 249 -26.00 12.24 16.44
C GLU A 249 -25.93 10.97 15.61
N ILE A 250 -25.78 9.83 16.30
CA ILE A 250 -25.72 8.50 15.70
C ILE A 250 -27.00 7.77 16.07
N GLU A 251 -27.78 7.40 15.08
CA GLU A 251 -28.96 6.57 15.24
C GLU A 251 -28.53 5.12 15.51
N LEU A 252 -29.15 4.49 16.51
CA LEU A 252 -28.76 3.14 16.97
C LEU A 252 -29.80 2.09 16.59
N GLU A 253 -30.94 2.52 16.03
CA GLU A 253 -32.01 1.61 15.62
C GLU A 253 -31.54 0.67 14.51
N GLY A 254 -31.68 -0.63 14.70
CA GLY A 254 -31.17 -1.63 13.78
C GLY A 254 -29.65 -1.88 13.89
N ILE A 255 -28.93 -1.16 14.76
CA ILE A 255 -27.50 -1.34 15.02
C ILE A 255 -27.29 -2.03 16.35
N LEU A 256 -27.87 -1.47 17.43
CA LEU A 256 -27.77 -1.99 18.79
C LEU A 256 -29.16 -2.28 19.36
N GLU A 257 -29.25 -3.23 20.27
CA GLU A 257 -30.51 -3.59 20.93
C GLU A 257 -31.11 -2.46 21.80
N VAL A 258 -30.24 -1.57 22.29
CA VAL A 258 -30.66 -0.42 23.11
C VAL A 258 -31.54 0.59 22.38
N GLY A 259 -31.46 0.61 21.04
CA GLY A 259 -32.21 1.55 20.21
C GLY A 259 -31.96 3.04 20.51
N GLY A 260 -32.73 3.91 19.86
CA GLY A 260 -32.62 5.36 20.07
C GLY A 260 -31.43 6.01 19.40
N LYS A 261 -30.86 7.05 20.02
CA LYS A 261 -29.68 7.75 19.49
C LYS A 261 -28.70 8.15 20.58
N VAL A 262 -27.43 8.20 20.23
CA VAL A 262 -26.38 8.80 21.06
C VAL A 262 -25.96 10.14 20.47
N THR A 263 -25.77 11.13 21.34
CA THR A 263 -25.37 12.49 20.95
C THR A 263 -24.08 12.85 21.63
N MET A 264 -23.10 13.34 20.87
CA MET A 264 -21.82 13.83 21.36
C MET A 264 -21.47 15.16 20.72
N THR A 265 -20.56 15.92 21.30
CA THR A 265 -20.13 17.19 20.73
C THR A 265 -18.97 16.99 19.75
N VAL A 266 -18.92 17.81 18.69
CA VAL A 266 -17.78 17.83 17.77
C VAL A 266 -16.49 18.24 18.48
N ALA A 267 -16.58 19.05 19.54
CA ALA A 267 -15.42 19.47 20.33
C ALA A 267 -14.76 18.29 21.06
N GLU A 268 -15.55 17.45 21.74
CA GLU A 268 -15.06 16.23 22.40
C GLU A 268 -14.47 15.25 21.40
N PHE A 269 -15.11 15.06 20.24
CA PHE A 269 -14.57 14.23 19.17
C PHE A 269 -13.22 14.75 18.70
N TYR A 270 -13.09 16.06 18.47
CA TYR A 270 -11.83 16.66 18.01
C TYR A 270 -10.72 16.57 19.05
N GLU A 271 -11.04 16.66 20.33
CA GLU A 271 -10.07 16.47 21.41
C GLU A 271 -9.52 15.04 21.41
N ARG A 272 -10.39 14.03 21.28
CA ARG A 272 -9.98 12.62 21.22
C ARG A 272 -9.26 12.26 19.93
N ALA A 273 -9.66 12.86 18.82
CA ALA A 273 -9.03 12.64 17.50
C ALA A 273 -7.70 13.39 17.32
N TRP A 274 -7.41 14.37 18.17
CA TRP A 274 -6.20 15.19 18.08
C TRP A 274 -4.90 14.39 18.03
N PRO A 275 -4.67 13.35 18.86
CA PRO A 275 -3.43 12.56 18.79
C PRO A 275 -3.16 11.98 17.40
N LEU A 276 -4.19 11.54 16.68
CA LEU A 276 -4.06 11.02 15.32
C LEU A 276 -3.59 12.11 14.35
N VAL A 277 -4.18 13.30 14.44
CA VAL A 277 -3.76 14.44 13.60
C VAL A 277 -2.36 14.90 13.95
N ALA A 278 -2.01 14.96 15.24
CA ALA A 278 -0.67 15.35 15.69
C ALA A 278 0.40 14.40 15.14
N GLU A 279 0.14 13.09 15.09
CA GLU A 279 1.06 12.10 14.54
C GLU A 279 1.35 12.38 13.04
N THR A 280 0.32 12.67 12.24
CA THR A 280 0.50 13.02 10.81
C THR A 280 1.29 14.32 10.63
N LEU A 281 1.03 15.31 11.49
CA LEU A 281 1.72 16.59 11.45
C LEU A 281 3.18 16.46 11.86
N ASN A 282 3.51 15.60 12.82
CA ASN A 282 4.89 15.36 13.25
C ASN A 282 5.66 14.66 12.12
N ALA A 283 5.15 13.57 11.56
CA ALA A 283 5.77 12.90 10.43
C ALA A 283 6.00 13.85 9.24
N THR A 284 5.03 14.72 8.95
CA THR A 284 5.16 15.76 7.92
C THR A 284 6.25 16.77 8.27
N GLY A 285 6.35 17.19 9.53
CA GLY A 285 7.34 18.16 10.01
C GLY A 285 8.76 17.59 9.89
N ASP A 286 8.96 16.37 10.39
CA ASP A 286 10.24 15.66 10.36
C ASP A 286 10.74 15.48 8.91
N LEU A 287 9.84 15.09 8.01
CA LEU A 287 10.16 15.00 6.59
C LEU A 287 10.56 16.35 5.99
N LEU A 288 9.82 17.42 6.29
CA LEU A 288 10.14 18.75 5.78
C LEU A 288 11.50 19.25 6.24
N GLU A 289 11.87 19.00 7.49
CA GLU A 289 13.19 19.41 8.03
C GLU A 289 14.34 18.77 7.26
N LEU A 290 14.20 17.49 6.86
CA LEU A 290 15.20 16.80 6.04
C LEU A 290 15.40 17.45 4.65
N TRP A 291 14.39 18.15 4.14
CA TRP A 291 14.39 18.73 2.79
C TRP A 291 14.43 20.26 2.75
N GLY A 292 14.90 20.89 3.83
CA GLY A 292 15.14 22.32 3.90
C GLY A 292 13.98 23.14 4.45
N GLY A 293 13.04 22.48 5.10
CA GLY A 293 11.91 23.11 5.78
C GLY A 293 10.81 23.62 4.84
N ILE A 294 9.80 24.26 5.44
CA ILE A 294 8.60 24.74 4.72
C ILE A 294 8.94 25.79 3.66
N GLU A 295 10.02 26.55 3.83
CA GLU A 295 10.42 27.59 2.87
C GLU A 295 11.06 27.00 1.59
N ALA A 296 11.54 25.77 1.64
CA ALA A 296 12.14 25.11 0.49
C ALA A 296 11.11 24.58 -0.52
N ILE A 297 9.83 24.47 -0.14
CA ILE A 297 8.76 23.92 -0.99
C ILE A 297 7.82 25.01 -1.53
N GLU A 298 7.18 24.74 -2.68
CA GLU A 298 6.14 25.60 -3.26
C GLU A 298 4.86 25.53 -2.44
N ALA A 299 4.40 24.32 -2.13
CA ALA A 299 3.14 24.07 -1.46
C ALA A 299 3.16 22.80 -0.60
N VAL A 300 2.33 22.76 0.44
CA VAL A 300 1.80 21.55 1.05
C VAL A 300 0.50 21.21 0.32
N TYR A 301 0.58 20.25 -0.60
CA TYR A 301 -0.55 19.81 -1.41
C TYR A 301 -1.32 18.72 -0.69
N VAL A 302 -2.58 19.03 -0.34
CA VAL A 302 -3.41 18.18 0.51
C VAL A 302 -4.38 17.37 -0.34
N THR A 303 -4.36 16.07 -0.19
CA THR A 303 -5.22 15.08 -0.85
C THR A 303 -5.68 14.02 0.16
N GLY A 304 -6.50 13.06 -0.30
CA GLY A 304 -7.06 12.01 0.53
C GLY A 304 -8.38 12.40 1.23
N GLY A 305 -9.33 11.47 1.26
CA GLY A 305 -10.67 11.71 1.85
C GLY A 305 -10.64 12.01 3.34
N GLY A 306 -9.69 11.44 4.10
CA GLY A 306 -9.49 11.75 5.54
C GLY A 306 -9.09 13.21 5.78
N SER A 307 -8.43 13.84 4.81
CA SER A 307 -8.07 15.26 4.86
C SER A 307 -9.26 16.23 4.73
N GLU A 308 -10.44 15.72 4.37
CA GLU A 308 -11.67 16.52 4.33
C GLU A 308 -12.19 16.85 5.74
N LEU A 309 -11.78 16.09 6.76
CA LEU A 309 -12.16 16.35 8.15
C LEU A 309 -11.77 17.78 8.56
N PRO A 310 -12.73 18.63 9.04
CA PRO A 310 -12.43 20.04 9.35
C PRO A 310 -11.33 20.23 10.38
N LEU A 311 -11.13 19.29 11.30
CA LEU A 311 -10.02 19.29 12.25
C LEU A 311 -8.68 19.27 11.51
N VAL A 312 -8.48 18.35 10.57
CA VAL A 312 -7.25 18.20 9.79
C VAL A 312 -6.97 19.47 8.98
N ALA A 313 -7.99 19.95 8.24
CA ALA A 313 -7.85 21.15 7.42
C ALA A 313 -7.45 22.39 8.23
N ARG A 314 -8.01 22.55 9.46
CA ARG A 314 -7.70 23.65 10.37
C ARG A 314 -6.25 23.54 10.86
N GLN A 315 -5.82 22.36 11.28
CA GLN A 315 -4.49 22.16 11.86
C GLN A 315 -3.38 22.30 10.80
N LEU A 316 -3.59 21.80 9.60
CA LEU A 316 -2.67 22.04 8.48
C LEU A 316 -2.52 23.53 8.19
N LYS A 317 -3.63 24.27 8.13
CA LYS A 317 -3.61 25.71 7.89
C LYS A 317 -2.92 26.49 9.03
N GLU A 318 -3.08 26.06 10.27
CA GLU A 318 -2.42 26.64 11.44
C GLU A 318 -0.91 26.42 11.38
N LYS A 319 -0.46 25.18 11.05
CA LYS A 319 0.97 24.82 11.03
C LYS A 319 1.69 25.36 9.79
N PHE A 320 1.11 25.30 8.60
CA PHE A 320 1.76 25.57 7.32
C PHE A 320 1.22 26.83 6.59
N GLY A 321 0.21 27.46 7.13
CA GLY A 321 -0.29 28.76 6.68
C GLY A 321 -0.75 28.78 5.21
N ARG A 322 -0.21 29.76 4.45
CA ARG A 322 -0.57 29.98 3.04
C ARG A 322 0.00 28.93 2.09
N LYS A 323 0.95 28.10 2.54
CA LYS A 323 1.53 27.04 1.75
C LYS A 323 0.54 25.88 1.52
N VAL A 324 -0.49 25.74 2.36
CA VAL A 324 -1.52 24.71 2.22
C VAL A 324 -2.37 24.97 0.97
N LYS A 325 -2.33 24.02 0.05
CA LYS A 325 -3.16 23.97 -1.15
C LYS A 325 -3.94 22.67 -1.14
N ARG A 326 -5.26 22.76 -1.17
CA ARG A 326 -6.15 21.59 -1.22
C ARG A 326 -6.41 21.22 -2.66
N SER A 327 -6.39 19.93 -2.97
CA SER A 327 -6.89 19.44 -4.24
C SER A 327 -8.37 19.82 -4.43
N ALA A 328 -8.75 20.18 -5.65
CA ALA A 328 -10.16 20.30 -6.01
C ALA A 328 -10.87 18.92 -6.03
N TYR A 329 -10.09 17.86 -6.11
CA TYR A 329 -10.54 16.47 -6.18
C TYR A 329 -9.84 15.64 -5.10
N MET A 330 -10.10 15.98 -3.83
CA MET A 330 -9.42 15.38 -2.66
C MET A 330 -9.32 13.85 -2.71
N ARG A 331 -10.42 13.19 -3.09
CA ARG A 331 -10.50 11.72 -3.17
C ARG A 331 -9.99 11.12 -4.47
N ALA A 332 -9.66 11.96 -5.46
CA ALA A 332 -9.35 11.51 -6.82
C ALA A 332 -8.08 12.11 -7.43
N ALA A 333 -7.35 12.97 -6.72
CA ALA A 333 -6.15 13.63 -7.21
C ALA A 333 -5.14 12.63 -7.78
N THR A 334 -4.86 11.55 -7.05
CA THR A 334 -4.00 10.45 -7.50
C THR A 334 -4.52 9.82 -8.81
N ALA A 335 -5.81 9.51 -8.90
CA ALA A 335 -6.37 8.89 -10.09
C ALA A 335 -6.29 9.81 -11.32
N ILE A 336 -6.54 11.11 -11.14
CA ILE A 336 -6.40 12.11 -12.20
C ILE A 336 -4.94 12.22 -12.63
N GLY A 337 -4.01 12.27 -11.69
CA GLY A 337 -2.58 12.31 -12.00
C GLY A 337 -2.08 11.08 -12.76
N LEU A 338 -2.60 9.88 -12.45
CA LEU A 338 -2.33 8.66 -13.21
C LEU A 338 -2.87 8.76 -14.64
N ALA A 339 -4.08 9.32 -14.83
CA ALA A 339 -4.66 9.51 -16.15
C ALA A 339 -3.88 10.56 -16.97
N ILE A 340 -3.46 11.68 -16.36
CA ILE A 340 -2.56 12.66 -16.99
C ILE A 340 -1.26 12.01 -17.44
N HIS A 341 -0.68 11.14 -16.62
CA HIS A 341 0.55 10.42 -16.98
C HIS A 341 0.31 9.40 -18.11
N ALA A 342 -0.85 8.76 -18.15
CA ALA A 342 -1.22 7.84 -19.22
C ALA A 342 -1.39 8.54 -20.57
N ASP A 343 -1.70 9.83 -20.57
CA ASP A 343 -1.86 10.64 -21.77
C ASP A 343 -0.49 10.99 -22.36
N GLN A 344 -0.15 10.36 -23.48
CA GLN A 344 1.12 10.59 -24.17
C GLN A 344 1.29 12.04 -24.66
N GLU A 345 0.20 12.78 -24.84
CA GLU A 345 0.22 14.18 -25.26
C GLU A 345 0.51 15.14 -24.09
N SER A 346 0.45 14.66 -22.86
CA SER A 346 0.66 15.49 -21.65
C SER A 346 2.09 15.99 -21.49
N GLY A 347 3.07 15.32 -22.12
CA GLY A 347 4.50 15.68 -22.08
C GLY A 347 5.19 15.42 -20.74
N TYR A 348 4.53 14.77 -19.79
CA TYR A 348 5.12 14.45 -18.48
C TYR A 348 5.94 13.18 -18.48
N THR A 349 7.18 13.25 -18.00
CA THR A 349 8.03 12.09 -17.72
C THR A 349 8.13 11.92 -16.21
N LEU A 350 7.88 10.72 -15.72
CA LEU A 350 8.03 10.38 -14.32
C LEU A 350 9.33 9.59 -14.12
N VAL A 351 10.07 9.94 -13.08
CA VAL A 351 11.21 9.15 -12.61
C VAL A 351 10.86 8.55 -11.26
N GLU A 352 10.60 7.26 -11.28
CA GLU A 352 10.38 6.48 -10.07
C GLU A 352 11.73 6.03 -9.48
N ARG A 353 11.80 5.90 -8.14
CA ARG A 353 13.00 5.50 -7.41
C ARG A 353 12.67 4.43 -6.38
N PHE A 354 13.65 3.61 -6.03
CA PHE A 354 13.56 2.71 -4.88
C PHE A 354 13.41 3.53 -3.60
N HIS A 355 12.33 3.28 -2.83
CA HIS A 355 12.09 3.96 -1.55
C HIS A 355 12.71 3.22 -0.36
N GLN A 356 13.10 1.97 -0.57
CA GLN A 356 13.77 1.11 0.40
C GLN A 356 15.07 0.57 -0.21
N TYR A 357 15.98 0.14 0.66
CA TYR A 357 17.11 -0.66 0.24
C TYR A 357 16.63 -2.08 0.01
N PHE A 358 16.88 -2.63 -1.16
CA PHE A 358 16.67 -4.04 -1.46
C PHE A 358 18.02 -4.76 -1.48
N GLY A 359 18.14 -5.88 -0.79
CA GLY A 359 19.41 -6.62 -0.76
C GLY A 359 19.31 -8.02 -0.18
N VAL A 360 20.46 -8.59 0.06
CA VAL A 360 20.64 -9.98 0.49
C VAL A 360 21.64 -10.08 1.64
N TRP A 361 21.39 -11.00 2.56
CA TRP A 361 22.37 -11.37 3.58
C TRP A 361 23.53 -12.12 2.95
N ARG A 362 24.75 -11.68 3.24
CA ARG A 362 25.98 -12.29 2.78
C ARG A 362 26.93 -12.62 3.91
N GLU A 363 27.65 -13.68 3.73
CA GLU A 363 28.81 -13.98 4.56
C GLU A 363 30.00 -13.11 4.12
N ALA A 364 30.66 -12.49 5.07
CA ALA A 364 31.89 -11.73 4.91
C ALA A 364 33.00 -12.35 5.78
N ASP A 365 34.25 -11.99 5.51
CA ASP A 365 35.41 -12.43 6.28
C ASP A 365 35.49 -13.97 6.43
N GLN A 366 35.26 -14.69 5.33
CA GLN A 366 35.26 -16.18 5.29
C GLN A 366 34.19 -16.79 6.23
N GLY A 367 33.00 -16.22 6.29
CA GLY A 367 31.90 -16.72 7.11
C GLY A 367 31.91 -16.25 8.57
N ARG A 368 32.84 -15.37 8.97
CA ARG A 368 32.95 -14.87 10.35
C ARG A 368 31.94 -13.76 10.64
N ARG A 369 31.44 -13.07 9.62
CA ARG A 369 30.46 -12.00 9.73
C ARG A 369 29.35 -12.20 8.73
N ILE A 370 28.15 -11.77 9.10
CA ILE A 370 27.02 -11.64 8.18
C ILE A 370 26.76 -10.15 7.99
N VAL A 371 26.73 -9.72 6.75
CA VAL A 371 26.47 -8.33 6.34
C VAL A 371 25.31 -8.27 5.36
N PHE A 372 24.62 -7.16 5.34
CA PHE A 372 23.61 -6.88 4.33
C PHE A 372 24.28 -6.26 3.12
N ASP A 373 24.15 -6.86 1.93
CA ASP A 373 24.59 -6.32 0.66
C ASP A 373 23.40 -5.66 -0.03
N PRO A 374 23.31 -4.30 -0.05
CA PRO A 374 22.26 -3.61 -0.77
C PRO A 374 22.49 -3.74 -2.28
N VAL A 375 21.65 -4.55 -2.92
CA VAL A 375 21.69 -4.74 -4.39
C VAL A 375 21.16 -3.50 -5.09
N PHE A 376 20.01 -3.01 -4.66
CA PHE A 376 19.44 -1.74 -5.10
C PHE A 376 19.35 -0.80 -3.91
N ALA A 377 20.06 0.31 -3.99
CA ALA A 377 20.06 1.31 -2.93
C ALA A 377 18.79 2.16 -2.97
N LYS A 378 18.35 2.61 -1.80
CA LYS A 378 17.31 3.65 -1.69
C LYS A 378 17.71 4.88 -2.53
N GLY A 379 16.78 5.40 -3.32
CA GLY A 379 17.01 6.52 -4.24
C GLY A 379 17.51 6.12 -5.64
N THR A 380 17.84 4.84 -5.89
CA THR A 380 18.17 4.36 -7.25
C THR A 380 16.95 4.52 -8.16
N GLU A 381 17.16 5.12 -9.33
CA GLU A 381 16.11 5.31 -10.33
C GLU A 381 15.64 3.97 -10.91
N LEU A 382 14.33 3.79 -11.01
CA LEU A 382 13.76 2.68 -11.77
C LEU A 382 13.88 2.96 -13.28
N PRO A 383 14.07 1.93 -14.11
CA PRO A 383 14.15 2.13 -15.56
C PRO A 383 12.81 2.67 -16.09
N GLY A 384 12.86 3.66 -16.97
CA GLY A 384 11.67 4.14 -17.68
C GLY A 384 11.10 3.06 -18.60
N ALA A 385 9.83 3.17 -19.00
CA ALA A 385 9.13 2.18 -19.84
C ALA A 385 9.84 1.87 -21.18
N ALA A 386 10.63 2.81 -21.70
CA ALA A 386 11.42 2.64 -22.93
C ALA A 386 12.87 2.20 -22.68
N GLN A 387 13.28 2.06 -21.42
CA GLN A 387 14.65 1.67 -21.05
C GLN A 387 14.74 0.17 -20.80
N SER A 388 15.95 -0.38 -20.99
CA SER A 388 16.27 -1.73 -20.56
C SER A 388 16.21 -1.84 -19.03
N GLU A 389 15.99 -3.06 -18.53
CA GLU A 389 16.00 -3.37 -17.09
C GLU A 389 17.26 -2.83 -16.41
N LEU A 390 17.12 -2.42 -15.14
CA LEU A 390 18.27 -2.13 -14.28
C LEU A 390 18.97 -3.44 -13.94
N LEU A 391 20.27 -3.51 -14.19
CA LEU A 391 21.08 -4.71 -13.96
C LEU A 391 22.19 -4.44 -12.95
N VAL A 392 22.26 -5.27 -11.91
CA VAL A 392 23.35 -5.29 -10.94
C VAL A 392 23.94 -6.68 -10.89
N GLN A 393 25.27 -6.80 -11.01
CA GLN A 393 25.96 -8.07 -11.02
C GLN A 393 26.91 -8.21 -9.83
N ARG A 394 27.05 -9.44 -9.33
CA ARG A 394 28.02 -9.84 -8.32
C ARG A 394 28.74 -11.09 -8.78
N ARG A 395 30.06 -11.12 -8.66
CA ARG A 395 30.87 -12.30 -8.94
C ARG A 395 31.74 -12.65 -7.75
N TYR A 396 31.82 -13.93 -7.42
CA TYR A 396 32.61 -14.41 -6.30
C TYR A 396 32.88 -15.91 -6.41
N ARG A 397 33.78 -16.39 -5.54
CA ARG A 397 34.04 -17.83 -5.35
C ARG A 397 33.42 -18.26 -4.02
N PRO A 398 32.52 -19.23 -4.02
CA PRO A 398 31.87 -19.70 -2.81
C PRO A 398 32.81 -20.58 -1.99
N VAL A 399 32.60 -20.65 -0.69
CA VAL A 399 33.33 -21.56 0.20
C VAL A 399 32.48 -22.74 0.63
N HIS A 400 31.17 -22.66 0.51
CA HIS A 400 30.22 -23.69 0.88
C HIS A 400 29.66 -24.43 -0.35
N ASN A 401 29.10 -25.63 -0.11
CA ASN A 401 28.50 -26.48 -1.13
C ASN A 401 27.16 -25.98 -1.64
N VAL A 402 26.39 -25.26 -0.78
CA VAL A 402 25.08 -24.69 -1.09
C VAL A 402 25.06 -23.22 -0.64
N GLY A 403 24.60 -22.35 -1.53
CA GLY A 403 24.29 -20.96 -1.23
C GLY A 403 22.88 -20.85 -0.66
N HIS A 404 22.76 -20.16 0.47
CA HIS A 404 21.48 -19.83 1.10
C HIS A 404 21.31 -18.32 1.07
N PHE A 405 20.46 -17.85 0.15
CA PHE A 405 20.21 -16.43 -0.06
C PHE A 405 18.93 -16.03 0.65
N ARG A 406 19.01 -15.05 1.51
CA ARG A 406 17.86 -14.47 2.22
C ARG A 406 17.74 -13.01 1.84
N PHE A 407 16.69 -12.69 1.12
CA PHE A 407 16.41 -11.36 0.59
C PHE A 407 15.53 -10.57 1.54
N LEU A 408 15.77 -9.27 1.61
CA LEU A 408 14.94 -8.36 2.39
C LEU A 408 14.98 -6.93 1.82
N GLU A 409 14.00 -6.14 2.21
CA GLU A 409 13.99 -4.69 2.08
C GLU A 409 14.12 -4.03 3.45
N SER A 410 14.74 -2.85 3.50
CA SER A 410 14.80 -2.03 4.71
C SER A 410 14.75 -0.55 4.40
N THR A 411 14.15 0.23 5.27
CA THR A 411 14.04 1.69 5.09
C THR A 411 15.35 2.40 5.36
N ARG A 412 16.24 1.82 6.16
CA ARG A 412 17.56 2.37 6.55
C ARG A 412 18.62 1.27 6.61
N ILE A 413 19.87 1.66 6.51
CA ILE A 413 21.04 0.84 6.77
C ILE A 413 21.89 1.55 7.83
N SER A 414 22.35 0.81 8.84
CA SER A 414 23.28 1.31 9.86
C SER A 414 24.70 1.46 9.31
N GLU A 415 25.58 2.14 10.05
CA GLU A 415 27.01 2.26 9.71
C GLU A 415 27.73 0.92 9.61
N ASP A 416 27.26 -0.11 10.33
CA ASP A 416 27.80 -1.48 10.31
C ASP A 416 27.22 -2.33 9.17
N LEU A 417 26.58 -1.72 8.18
CA LEU A 417 25.90 -2.41 7.07
C LEU A 417 24.85 -3.42 7.54
N GLN A 418 24.07 -3.06 8.56
CA GLN A 418 22.93 -3.85 9.02
C GLN A 418 21.63 -3.15 8.60
N PRO A 419 20.61 -3.90 8.17
CA PRO A 419 19.30 -3.33 7.87
C PRO A 419 18.68 -2.77 9.16
N ALA A 420 18.05 -1.61 9.04
CA ALA A 420 17.45 -0.87 10.14
C ALA A 420 16.13 -0.21 9.71
N GLY A 421 15.33 0.21 10.70
CA GLY A 421 14.01 0.75 10.47
C GLY A 421 12.98 -0.37 10.23
N GLU A 422 12.06 -0.15 9.30
CA GLU A 422 11.16 -1.20 8.86
C GLU A 422 11.91 -2.19 7.98
N ILE A 423 11.79 -3.46 8.29
CA ILE A 423 12.45 -4.56 7.59
C ILE A 423 11.37 -5.50 7.07
N THR A 424 11.34 -5.69 5.75
CA THR A 424 10.44 -6.63 5.10
C THR A 424 11.26 -7.80 4.54
N TYR A 425 11.02 -8.99 5.04
CA TYR A 425 11.61 -10.21 4.49
C TYR A 425 10.88 -10.59 3.21
N TRP A 426 11.67 -11.02 2.22
CA TRP A 426 11.16 -11.35 0.89
C TRP A 426 11.13 -12.84 0.64
N ASP A 427 12.27 -13.40 0.32
CA ASP A 427 12.39 -14.77 -0.15
C ASP A 427 13.67 -15.43 0.36
N GLU A 428 13.64 -16.74 0.43
CA GLU A 428 14.80 -17.59 0.66
C GLU A 428 14.99 -18.49 -0.55
N ILE A 429 16.16 -18.45 -1.17
CA ILE A 429 16.51 -19.38 -2.25
C ILE A 429 17.78 -20.15 -1.92
N LEU A 430 17.78 -21.39 -2.37
CA LEU A 430 18.94 -22.27 -2.28
C LEU A 430 19.49 -22.51 -3.69
N PHE A 431 20.80 -22.35 -3.83
CA PHE A 431 21.50 -22.61 -5.09
C PHE A 431 22.67 -23.56 -4.85
N PRO A 432 22.87 -24.61 -5.69
CA PRO A 432 23.98 -25.53 -5.56
C PRO A 432 25.28 -24.88 -6.08
N PHE A 433 26.23 -24.61 -5.20
CA PHE A 433 27.55 -24.15 -5.60
C PHE A 433 28.48 -25.32 -5.96
N ASP A 434 28.30 -26.48 -5.30
CA ASP A 434 29.04 -27.69 -5.66
C ASP A 434 28.41 -28.36 -6.88
N PRO A 435 29.16 -28.56 -7.98
CA PRO A 435 28.66 -29.21 -9.18
C PRO A 435 27.99 -30.58 -8.95
N ALA A 436 28.39 -31.31 -7.91
CA ALA A 436 27.79 -32.60 -7.55
C ALA A 436 26.31 -32.47 -7.10
N LEU A 437 25.88 -31.26 -6.72
CA LEU A 437 24.52 -30.97 -6.23
C LEU A 437 23.60 -30.35 -7.28
N GLU A 438 24.08 -30.01 -8.47
CA GLU A 438 23.32 -29.26 -9.49
C GLU A 438 22.02 -29.96 -9.93
N LYS A 439 22.03 -31.30 -9.92
CA LYS A 439 20.86 -32.12 -10.31
C LYS A 439 19.92 -32.44 -9.13
N ARG A 440 20.28 -32.01 -7.93
CA ARG A 440 19.50 -32.30 -6.73
C ARG A 440 18.36 -31.28 -6.59
N GLU A 441 17.13 -31.77 -6.48
CA GLU A 441 15.94 -30.93 -6.29
C GLU A 441 15.77 -30.46 -4.84
N ASP A 442 15.99 -31.36 -3.88
CA ASP A 442 15.89 -31.06 -2.45
C ASP A 442 17.24 -30.62 -1.89
N LEU A 443 17.57 -29.34 -2.06
CA LEU A 443 18.76 -28.72 -1.47
C LEU A 443 18.58 -28.42 0.02
N ALA A 444 17.35 -28.29 0.51
CA ALA A 444 17.08 -27.99 1.91
C ALA A 444 17.50 -29.13 2.86
N SER A 445 17.49 -30.36 2.36
CA SER A 445 17.98 -31.51 3.13
C SER A 445 19.49 -31.68 3.13
N VAL A 446 20.23 -30.87 2.35
CA VAL A 446 21.69 -30.95 2.26
C VAL A 446 22.32 -30.15 3.39
N PRO A 447 23.16 -30.80 4.28
CA PRO A 447 23.91 -30.03 5.26
C PRO A 447 24.85 -29.04 4.56
N VAL A 448 24.77 -27.76 4.95
CA VAL A 448 25.67 -26.73 4.44
C VAL A 448 27.05 -26.95 5.06
N GLY A 449 28.06 -27.03 4.22
CA GLY A 449 29.43 -27.27 4.65
C GLY A 449 30.47 -26.78 3.63
N HIS A 450 31.71 -26.68 4.06
CA HIS A 450 32.79 -26.30 3.14
C HIS A 450 32.96 -27.36 2.04
N SER A 451 33.13 -26.91 0.80
CA SER A 451 33.38 -27.77 -0.37
C SER A 451 34.60 -27.32 -1.15
N GLY A 452 35.60 -28.21 -1.28
CA GLY A 452 36.75 -27.94 -2.12
C GLY A 452 36.38 -27.79 -3.61
N HIS A 453 35.31 -28.46 -4.08
CA HIS A 453 34.84 -28.32 -5.45
C HIS A 453 34.22 -26.95 -5.67
N ALA A 454 33.36 -26.48 -4.74
CA ALA A 454 32.71 -25.17 -4.82
C ALA A 454 33.75 -24.02 -4.84
N GLN A 455 34.84 -24.12 -4.09
CA GLN A 455 35.90 -23.10 -4.05
C GLN A 455 36.59 -22.88 -5.41
N HIS A 456 36.52 -23.84 -6.31
CA HIS A 456 37.07 -23.73 -7.66
C HIS A 456 36.05 -23.19 -8.67
N CYS A 457 34.79 -23.05 -8.27
CA CYS A 457 33.73 -22.47 -9.10
C CYS A 457 33.72 -20.95 -8.98
N GLU A 458 33.29 -20.30 -10.04
CA GLU A 458 32.98 -18.87 -10.07
C GLU A 458 31.47 -18.71 -10.23
N ILE A 459 30.85 -17.99 -9.31
CA ILE A 459 29.41 -17.74 -9.30
C ILE A 459 29.15 -16.30 -9.73
N GLU A 460 28.19 -16.14 -10.63
CA GLU A 460 27.64 -14.84 -11.01
C GLU A 460 26.18 -14.76 -10.59
N GLU A 461 25.82 -13.67 -9.93
CA GLU A 461 24.45 -13.26 -9.65
C GLU A 461 24.13 -12.05 -10.51
N SER A 462 23.09 -12.13 -11.31
CA SER A 462 22.59 -11.03 -12.14
C SER A 462 21.20 -10.62 -11.67
N TYR A 463 21.12 -9.53 -10.93
CA TYR A 463 19.88 -8.93 -10.42
C TYR A 463 19.31 -7.99 -11.46
N ARG A 464 18.05 -8.20 -11.83
CA ARG A 464 17.32 -7.38 -12.80
C ARG A 464 16.11 -6.75 -12.13
N CYS A 465 15.88 -5.48 -12.41
CA CYS A 465 14.68 -4.78 -12.00
C CYS A 465 13.99 -4.16 -13.20
N ASP A 466 12.71 -4.45 -13.40
CA ASP A 466 11.91 -3.87 -14.49
C ASP A 466 11.35 -2.48 -14.14
N ALA A 467 10.73 -1.81 -15.12
CA ALA A 467 10.10 -0.50 -14.95
C ALA A 467 8.97 -0.46 -13.89
N ASN A 468 8.47 -1.61 -13.49
CA ASN A 468 7.45 -1.74 -12.45
C ASN A 468 8.04 -2.03 -11.06
N GLY A 469 9.38 -2.02 -10.93
CA GLY A 469 10.07 -2.32 -9.68
C GLY A 469 10.08 -3.81 -9.32
N ARG A 470 9.78 -4.71 -10.26
CA ARG A 470 9.87 -6.16 -10.02
C ARG A 470 11.31 -6.61 -10.17
N VAL A 471 11.77 -7.35 -9.16
CA VAL A 471 13.13 -7.84 -9.09
C VAL A 471 13.19 -9.34 -9.39
N SER A 472 14.19 -9.76 -10.16
CA SER A 472 14.57 -11.15 -10.36
C SER A 472 16.07 -11.32 -10.20
N VAL A 473 16.52 -12.54 -9.87
CA VAL A 473 17.95 -12.89 -9.87
C VAL A 473 18.18 -14.12 -10.71
N GLU A 474 19.14 -14.04 -11.61
CA GLU A 474 19.76 -15.20 -12.26
C GLU A 474 21.06 -15.51 -11.50
N ILE A 475 21.18 -16.73 -11.02
CA ILE A 475 22.42 -17.22 -10.40
C ILE A 475 23.01 -18.27 -11.32
N GLU A 476 24.26 -18.08 -11.73
CA GLU A 476 24.98 -18.95 -12.65
C GLU A 476 26.32 -19.39 -12.06
N ASN A 477 26.59 -20.69 -12.12
CA ASN A 477 27.93 -21.23 -11.94
C ASN A 477 28.66 -21.15 -13.29
N LEU A 478 29.50 -20.14 -13.46
CA LEU A 478 30.24 -19.90 -14.72
C LEU A 478 31.19 -21.04 -15.08
N SER A 479 31.59 -21.86 -14.11
CA SER A 479 32.52 -22.99 -14.35
C SER A 479 31.82 -24.19 -14.96
N THR A 480 30.51 -24.37 -14.72
CA THR A 480 29.71 -25.51 -15.23
C THR A 480 28.64 -25.10 -16.21
N GLY A 481 28.27 -23.81 -16.24
CA GLY A 481 27.13 -23.28 -17.01
C GLY A 481 25.77 -23.59 -16.38
N HIS A 482 25.75 -24.14 -15.15
CA HIS A 482 24.49 -24.37 -14.43
C HIS A 482 23.90 -23.05 -13.93
N LYS A 483 22.65 -22.79 -14.30
CA LYS A 483 21.97 -21.55 -13.91
C LYS A 483 20.51 -21.74 -13.55
N ARG A 484 20.00 -20.86 -12.70
CA ARG A 484 18.59 -20.77 -12.33
C ARG A 484 18.17 -19.32 -12.23
N ILE A 485 16.93 -19.04 -12.66
CA ILE A 485 16.30 -17.71 -12.56
C ILE A 485 15.21 -17.79 -11.49
N TYR A 486 15.27 -16.85 -10.55
CA TYR A 486 14.31 -16.73 -9.45
C TYR A 486 13.62 -15.37 -9.53
N PRO A 487 12.30 -15.33 -9.74
CA PRO A 487 11.54 -14.09 -9.55
C PRO A 487 11.47 -13.81 -8.05
N LEU A 488 12.07 -12.70 -7.62
CA LEU A 488 12.12 -12.29 -6.22
C LEU A 488 10.87 -11.49 -5.81
N ALA A 489 9.70 -12.00 -6.11
CA ALA A 489 8.43 -11.39 -5.77
C ALA A 489 7.48 -12.40 -5.13
N ARG A 490 8.00 -13.57 -4.75
CA ARG A 490 7.23 -14.63 -4.12
C ARG A 490 7.70 -14.80 -2.68
N TRP A 491 6.77 -14.71 -1.78
CA TRP A 491 6.98 -15.20 -0.43
C TRP A 491 7.28 -16.69 -0.49
N GLY A 492 8.38 -17.09 0.11
CA GLY A 492 8.66 -18.51 0.30
C GLY A 492 7.52 -19.16 1.12
N HIS A 493 7.28 -20.44 0.90
CA HIS A 493 6.13 -21.23 1.43
C HIS A 493 5.98 -21.30 2.97
N LYS A 494 6.53 -20.37 3.74
CA LYS A 494 6.48 -20.34 5.22
C LYS A 494 5.87 -19.08 5.81
N GLY A 495 4.94 -18.42 5.11
CA GLY A 495 4.17 -17.33 5.68
C GLY A 495 3.22 -17.80 6.77
N SER A 496 3.34 -17.27 7.97
CA SER A 496 2.34 -17.44 9.03
C SER A 496 1.01 -16.84 8.56
N ALA A 497 -0.09 -17.54 8.82
CA ALA A 497 -1.43 -17.04 8.52
C ALA A 497 -1.69 -15.72 9.26
N VAL A 498 -1.90 -14.64 8.50
CA VAL A 498 -2.36 -13.36 9.05
C VAL A 498 -3.89 -13.45 9.12
N ALA A 499 -4.45 -13.48 10.34
CA ALA A 499 -5.88 -13.42 10.53
C ALA A 499 -6.35 -11.97 10.37
N ALA A 500 -7.40 -11.75 9.58
CA ALA A 500 -8.03 -10.45 9.42
C ALA A 500 -8.56 -9.84 10.75
N GLU A 501 -8.67 -10.67 11.80
CA GLU A 501 -9.09 -10.29 13.15
C GLU A 501 -8.06 -9.48 13.96
N SER A 502 -6.79 -9.40 13.54
CA SER A 502 -5.74 -8.80 14.38
C SER A 502 -5.66 -7.27 14.31
N ILE A 503 -6.37 -6.64 13.39
CA ILE A 503 -6.30 -5.17 13.19
C ILE A 503 -7.04 -4.40 14.29
N GLY A 504 -7.98 -5.04 15.00
CA GLY A 504 -8.73 -4.41 16.10
C GLY A 504 -8.19 -4.62 17.53
N LYS A 505 -7.29 -5.58 17.76
CA LYS A 505 -6.97 -6.03 19.14
C LYS A 505 -5.62 -5.59 19.75
N LYS A 506 -4.76 -4.85 19.05
CA LYS A 506 -3.40 -4.54 19.58
C LYS A 506 -3.26 -3.23 20.38
N ARG A 507 -4.31 -2.49 20.68
CA ARG A 507 -4.21 -1.28 21.53
C ARG A 507 -4.57 -1.43 23.03
N GLY A 508 -4.91 -2.62 23.51
CA GLY A 508 -5.35 -2.86 24.85
C GLY A 508 -4.35 -3.43 25.84
N ALA A 509 -3.09 -3.00 25.92
CA ALA A 509 -2.20 -3.30 27.06
C ALA A 509 -0.91 -2.47 27.07
N LYS A 510 -1.00 -1.17 27.37
CA LYS A 510 0.10 -0.48 28.05
C LYS A 510 -0.35 -0.17 29.47
N LYS A 511 -0.07 -1.11 30.39
CA LYS A 511 -0.09 -0.86 31.82
C LYS A 511 0.88 0.29 32.14
N ALA A 512 0.34 1.32 32.80
CA ALA A 512 1.12 2.35 33.42
C ALA A 512 2.12 1.74 34.39
N VAL A 513 3.40 1.98 34.19
CA VAL A 513 4.42 1.88 35.24
C VAL A 513 4.51 3.26 35.85
N ARG A 514 4.03 3.35 37.10
CA ARG A 514 4.33 4.47 38.02
C ARG A 514 5.78 4.33 38.48
N ALA A 515 6.56 5.33 38.30
CA ALA A 515 7.48 5.96 39.27
C ALA A 515 8.00 7.26 38.65
#